data_b760ebe04ae0d5eaa1f4046a5b3d6f3c
#
_entry.id   b760ebe04ae0d5eaa1f4046a5b3d6f3c
#
_cell.length_a   1.000
_cell.length_b   1.000
_cell.length_c   1.000
_cell.angle_alpha   90.00
_cell.angle_beta   90.00
_cell.angle_gamma   90.00
#
_symmetry.space_group_name_H-M   'P 1'
#
loop_
_entity.id
_entity.type
_entity.pdbx_description
1 polymer ?
#
loop_
_entity_poly.entity_id
_entity_poly.type
_entity_poly.pdbx_seq_one_letter_code
_entity_poly.pdbx_strand_id
1 'polypeptide(L)'
;MINDLLQILNYENIYLIANIGVIPCWLLLIFLPRAIFTKILVKSVIIPALLSTAYIFIAYQIYMTENIFEIFNLYRGLDELYSLYSNERFLLIFWLHFLTINLFAGNWIANDAQTFSVSKPFVIISLITTYFTGPLGLVLYWLIRIFYSKKINYYD
;
A
#
# COMPACT_ATOMS: atom_id res chain seq x y z
N MET A 1 -24.73 -5.61 19.35
CA MET A 1 -24.01 -4.46 18.76
C MET A 1 -22.49 -4.62 18.82
N ILE A 2 -21.83 -4.76 19.99
CA ILE A 2 -20.37 -4.99 20.04
C ILE A 2 -19.98 -6.35 19.44
N ASN A 3 -20.70 -7.42 19.75
CA ASN A 3 -20.46 -8.74 19.18
C ASN A 3 -20.69 -8.79 17.66
N ASP A 4 -21.68 -8.05 17.17
CA ASP A 4 -21.95 -7.95 15.73
C ASP A 4 -20.83 -7.19 14.99
N LEU A 5 -20.30 -6.13 15.63
CA LEU A 5 -19.11 -5.43 15.12
C LEU A 5 -17.85 -6.31 15.09
N LEU A 6 -17.65 -7.13 16.13
CA LEU A 6 -16.52 -8.08 16.18
C LEU A 6 -16.65 -9.20 15.15
N GLN A 7 -17.88 -9.63 14.83
CA GLN A 7 -18.12 -10.58 13.73
C GLN A 7 -17.83 -9.97 12.34
N ILE A 8 -18.11 -8.67 12.17
CA ILE A 8 -17.79 -7.94 10.92
C ILE A 8 -16.28 -7.73 10.78
N LEU A 9 -15.57 -7.55 11.89
CA LEU A 9 -14.11 -7.33 11.93
C LEU A 9 -13.30 -8.64 12.01
N ASN A 10 -13.78 -9.73 11.40
CA ASN A 10 -12.95 -10.91 11.21
C ASN A 10 -11.84 -10.65 10.18
N TYR A 11 -10.79 -11.45 10.18
CA TYR A 11 -9.60 -11.25 9.35
C TYR A 11 -9.92 -11.28 7.86
N GLU A 12 -10.82 -12.16 7.44
CA GLU A 12 -11.27 -12.27 6.06
C GLU A 12 -12.00 -10.99 5.59
N ASN A 13 -12.89 -10.45 6.41
CA ASN A 13 -13.60 -9.20 6.10
C ASN A 13 -12.64 -8.00 6.05
N ILE A 14 -11.68 -7.91 6.98
CA ILE A 14 -10.65 -6.87 6.96
C ILE A 14 -9.85 -6.96 5.65
N TYR A 15 -9.44 -8.16 5.26
CA TYR A 15 -8.75 -8.42 4.01
C TYR A 15 -9.58 -7.97 2.80
N LEU A 16 -10.84 -8.38 2.72
CA LEU A 16 -11.75 -8.02 1.62
C LEU A 16 -12.01 -6.51 1.56
N ILE A 17 -12.33 -5.88 2.69
CA ILE A 17 -12.58 -4.44 2.76
C ILE A 17 -11.35 -3.65 2.34
N ALA A 18 -10.16 -4.04 2.79
CA ALA A 18 -8.92 -3.38 2.41
C ALA A 18 -8.64 -3.51 0.89
N ASN A 19 -8.77 -4.71 0.33
CA ASN A 19 -8.56 -4.93 -1.11
C ASN A 19 -9.57 -4.17 -1.97
N ILE A 20 -10.87 -4.27 -1.65
CA ILE A 20 -11.93 -3.57 -2.39
C ILE A 20 -11.78 -2.05 -2.21
N GLY A 21 -11.45 -1.60 -1.00
CA GLY A 21 -11.32 -0.18 -0.66
C GLY A 21 -10.16 0.53 -1.36
N VAL A 22 -9.09 -0.15 -1.71
CA VAL A 22 -7.97 0.47 -2.43
C VAL A 22 -8.19 0.56 -3.94
N ILE A 23 -9.05 -0.27 -4.53
CA ILE A 23 -9.35 -0.25 -5.97
C ILE A 23 -9.83 1.13 -6.46
N PRO A 24 -10.85 1.75 -5.85
CA PRO A 24 -11.27 3.10 -6.23
C PRO A 24 -10.13 4.12 -6.13
N CYS A 25 -9.24 3.99 -5.15
CA CYS A 25 -8.10 4.90 -5.00
C CYS A 25 -7.15 4.80 -6.19
N TRP A 26 -6.86 3.59 -6.65
CA TRP A 26 -6.03 3.36 -7.83
C TRP A 26 -6.70 3.85 -9.12
N LEU A 27 -8.00 3.62 -9.28
CA LEU A 27 -8.76 4.14 -10.42
C LEU A 27 -8.73 5.68 -10.45
N LEU A 28 -8.85 6.33 -9.29
CA LEU A 28 -8.73 7.79 -9.19
C LEU A 28 -7.32 8.28 -9.55
N LEU A 29 -6.27 7.60 -9.11
CA LEU A 29 -4.89 7.96 -9.46
C LEU A 29 -4.62 7.81 -10.96
N ILE A 30 -5.14 6.76 -11.58
CA ILE A 30 -4.94 6.44 -13.00
C ILE A 30 -5.73 7.39 -13.90
N PHE A 31 -7.02 7.55 -13.66
CA PHE A 31 -7.92 8.25 -14.58
C PHE A 31 -8.12 9.72 -14.23
N LEU A 32 -8.14 10.05 -12.94
CA LEU A 32 -8.49 11.38 -12.44
C LEU A 32 -7.47 11.94 -11.43
N PRO A 33 -6.15 11.93 -11.75
CA PRO A 33 -5.10 12.31 -10.79
C PRO A 33 -5.16 13.76 -10.31
N ARG A 34 -5.88 14.63 -11.03
CA ARG A 34 -6.04 16.07 -10.71
C ARG A 34 -7.37 16.40 -10.06
N ALA A 35 -8.31 15.46 -9.98
CA ALA A 35 -9.63 15.67 -9.41
C ALA A 35 -9.55 16.02 -7.91
N ILE A 36 -10.51 16.81 -7.44
CA ILE A 36 -10.59 17.22 -6.02
C ILE A 36 -10.75 15.99 -5.11
N PHE A 37 -11.54 15.01 -5.52
CA PHE A 37 -11.72 13.76 -4.79
C PHE A 37 -10.41 12.97 -4.64
N THR A 38 -9.60 12.89 -5.70
CA THR A 38 -8.28 12.26 -5.66
C THR A 38 -7.36 12.97 -4.68
N LYS A 39 -7.39 14.30 -4.68
CA LYS A 39 -6.59 15.11 -3.74
C LYS A 39 -7.00 14.88 -2.29
N ILE A 40 -8.30 14.84 -2.03
CA ILE A 40 -8.84 14.69 -0.66
C ILE A 40 -8.73 13.26 -0.16
N LEU A 41 -9.09 12.27 -0.96
CA LEU A 41 -9.15 10.88 -0.50
C LEU A 41 -7.78 10.18 -0.60
N VAL A 42 -7.14 10.25 -1.74
CA VAL A 42 -5.97 9.42 -2.05
C VAL A 42 -4.65 10.16 -1.77
N LYS A 43 -4.56 11.44 -2.16
CA LYS A 43 -3.36 12.24 -1.98
C LYS A 43 -3.24 12.83 -0.57
N SER A 44 -4.26 12.70 0.25
CA SER A 44 -4.23 13.03 1.67
C SER A 44 -3.81 11.81 2.52
N VAL A 45 -3.81 12.00 3.81
CA VAL A 45 -3.50 10.95 4.80
C VAL A 45 -4.71 10.03 5.07
N ILE A 46 -5.91 10.31 4.54
CA ILE A 46 -7.16 9.64 4.93
C ILE A 46 -7.10 8.13 4.69
N ILE A 47 -6.86 7.69 3.46
CA ILE A 47 -6.85 6.26 3.14
C ILE A 47 -5.65 5.54 3.77
N PRO A 48 -4.42 6.06 3.70
CA PRO A 48 -3.30 5.50 4.48
C PRO A 48 -3.60 5.40 5.98
N ALA A 49 -4.26 6.39 6.57
CA ALA A 49 -4.63 6.35 7.99
C ALA A 49 -5.66 5.25 8.29
N LEU A 50 -6.66 5.06 7.44
CA LEU A 50 -7.64 3.97 7.59
C LEU A 50 -6.97 2.58 7.51
N LEU A 51 -6.10 2.36 6.53
CA LEU A 51 -5.33 1.11 6.42
C LEU A 51 -4.40 0.91 7.61
N SER A 52 -3.75 1.98 8.08
CA SER A 52 -2.90 1.94 9.27
C SER A 52 -3.70 1.66 10.54
N THR A 53 -4.95 2.11 10.64
CA THR A 53 -5.83 1.79 11.78
C THR A 53 -6.14 0.29 11.81
N ALA A 54 -6.46 -0.32 10.65
CA ALA A 54 -6.63 -1.77 10.55
C ALA A 54 -5.34 -2.52 10.91
N TYR A 55 -4.20 -2.05 10.42
CA TYR A 55 -2.88 -2.58 10.78
C TYR A 55 -2.64 -2.55 12.29
N ILE A 56 -2.88 -1.41 12.95
CA ILE A 56 -2.69 -1.24 14.40
C ILE A 56 -3.64 -2.18 15.17
N PHE A 57 -4.87 -2.34 14.71
CA PHE A 57 -5.83 -3.23 15.34
C PHE A 57 -5.35 -4.70 15.34
N ILE A 58 -4.85 -5.19 14.19
CA ILE A 58 -4.28 -6.55 14.10
C ILE A 58 -2.99 -6.67 14.92
N ALA A 59 -2.11 -5.68 14.88
CA ALA A 59 -0.89 -5.65 15.66
C ALA A 59 -1.17 -5.70 17.17
N TYR A 60 -2.21 -5.00 17.63
CA TYR A 60 -2.66 -5.06 19.03
C TYR A 60 -3.17 -6.46 19.40
N GLN A 61 -3.90 -7.12 18.52
CA GLN A 61 -4.35 -8.49 18.76
C GLN A 61 -3.16 -9.47 18.86
N ILE A 62 -2.17 -9.34 17.98
CA ILE A 62 -0.93 -10.14 18.06
C ILE A 62 -0.23 -9.89 19.40
N TYR A 63 -0.07 -8.63 19.80
CA TYR A 63 0.54 -8.27 21.08
C TYR A 63 -0.16 -8.90 22.30
N MET A 64 -1.50 -8.99 22.27
CA MET A 64 -2.30 -9.54 23.36
C MET A 64 -2.34 -11.08 23.41
N THR A 65 -2.14 -11.74 22.28
CA THR A 65 -2.35 -13.20 22.17
C THR A 65 -1.09 -14.00 21.84
N GLU A 66 -0.07 -13.34 21.34
CA GLU A 66 1.15 -13.96 20.84
C GLU A 66 2.38 -13.20 21.36
N ASN A 67 3.54 -13.81 21.19
CA ASN A 67 4.79 -13.15 21.54
C ASN A 67 5.20 -12.21 20.39
N ILE A 68 5.02 -10.90 20.55
CA ILE A 68 5.38 -9.91 19.52
C ILE A 68 6.87 -9.97 19.13
N PHE A 69 7.72 -10.49 20.00
CA PHE A 69 9.15 -10.67 19.68
C PHE A 69 9.40 -11.72 18.60
N GLU A 70 8.42 -12.56 18.24
CA GLU A 70 8.51 -13.48 17.12
C GLU A 70 8.71 -12.76 15.78
N ILE A 71 8.32 -11.49 15.69
CA ILE A 71 8.61 -10.63 14.53
C ILE A 71 10.11 -10.57 14.23
N PHE A 72 11.00 -10.64 15.23
CA PHE A 72 12.43 -10.65 15.02
C PHE A 72 12.95 -11.95 14.37
N ASN A 73 12.13 -13.02 14.36
CA ASN A 73 12.48 -14.24 13.65
C ASN A 73 12.53 -14.05 12.12
N LEU A 74 11.90 -13.01 11.57
CA LEU A 74 11.99 -12.63 10.15
C LEU A 74 13.43 -12.50 9.66
N TYR A 75 14.35 -12.17 10.55
CA TYR A 75 15.75 -11.92 10.21
C TYR A 75 16.67 -13.16 10.41
N ARG A 76 16.12 -14.28 10.88
CA ARG A 76 16.91 -15.49 11.17
C ARG A 76 17.09 -16.39 9.97
N GLY A 77 16.09 -16.49 9.10
CA GLY A 77 16.14 -17.35 7.93
C GLY A 77 14.81 -17.43 7.18
N LEU A 78 14.83 -18.11 6.05
CA LEU A 78 13.66 -18.25 5.19
C LEU A 78 12.59 -19.16 5.80
N ASP A 79 13.00 -20.19 6.55
CA ASP A 79 12.08 -21.12 7.19
C ASP A 79 11.28 -20.45 8.31
N GLU A 80 11.93 -19.58 9.09
CA GLU A 80 11.29 -18.76 10.10
C GLU A 80 10.35 -17.73 9.48
N LEU A 81 10.75 -17.12 8.37
CA LEU A 81 9.90 -16.23 7.60
C LEU A 81 8.64 -16.96 7.13
N TYR A 82 8.79 -18.15 6.55
CA TYR A 82 7.67 -18.97 6.09
C TYR A 82 6.75 -19.36 7.25
N SER A 83 7.31 -19.80 8.38
CA SER A 83 6.56 -20.14 9.59
C SER A 83 5.72 -18.96 10.10
N LEU A 84 6.30 -17.77 10.16
CA LEU A 84 5.61 -16.57 10.61
C LEU A 84 4.45 -16.20 9.69
N TYR A 85 4.66 -16.21 8.37
CA TYR A 85 3.59 -15.88 7.41
C TYR A 85 2.56 -16.99 7.20
N SER A 86 2.77 -18.18 7.77
CA SER A 86 1.73 -19.20 7.86
C SER A 86 0.66 -18.87 8.92
N ASN A 87 0.93 -17.92 9.81
CA ASN A 87 -0.05 -17.37 10.72
C ASN A 87 -0.87 -16.27 10.02
N GLU A 88 -2.20 -16.42 10.01
CA GLU A 88 -3.13 -15.51 9.30
C GLU A 88 -2.98 -14.03 9.73
N ARG A 89 -2.70 -13.79 11.02
CA ARG A 89 -2.55 -12.41 11.54
C ARG A 89 -1.31 -11.74 11.01
N PHE A 90 -0.17 -12.44 11.02
CA PHE A 90 1.07 -11.92 10.47
C PHE A 90 0.99 -11.74 8.96
N LEU A 91 0.32 -12.65 8.26
CA LEU A 91 0.07 -12.53 6.84
C LEU A 91 -0.80 -11.30 6.53
N LEU A 92 -1.88 -11.09 7.30
CA LEU A 92 -2.77 -9.95 7.11
C LEU A 92 -2.09 -8.61 7.40
N ILE A 93 -1.28 -8.53 8.46
CA ILE A 93 -0.54 -7.30 8.78
C ILE A 93 0.46 -6.96 7.68
N PHE A 94 1.15 -7.96 7.13
CA PHE A 94 2.03 -7.79 5.98
C PHE A 94 1.25 -7.31 4.75
N TRP A 95 0.09 -7.88 4.48
CA TRP A 95 -0.75 -7.49 3.36
C TRP A 95 -1.25 -6.05 3.46
N LEU A 96 -1.72 -5.64 4.63
CA LEU A 96 -2.12 -4.25 4.90
C LEU A 96 -0.95 -3.28 4.72
N HIS A 97 0.25 -3.67 5.18
CA HIS A 97 1.47 -2.91 4.95
C HIS A 97 1.76 -2.77 3.45
N PHE A 98 1.71 -3.88 2.70
CA PHE A 98 1.91 -3.90 1.25
C PHE A 98 0.93 -2.95 0.53
N LEU A 99 -0.37 -3.03 0.82
CA LEU A 99 -1.39 -2.15 0.23
C LEU A 99 -1.11 -0.67 0.53
N THR A 100 -0.76 -0.37 1.78
CA THR A 100 -0.51 1.01 2.24
C THR A 100 0.72 1.61 1.55
N ILE A 101 1.83 0.90 1.52
CA ILE A 101 3.08 1.36 0.91
C ILE A 101 2.95 1.48 -0.60
N ASN A 102 2.27 0.54 -1.26
CA ASN A 102 2.05 0.62 -2.70
C ASN A 102 1.15 1.82 -3.06
N LEU A 103 0.10 2.09 -2.28
CA LEU A 103 -0.75 3.25 -2.51
C LEU A 103 0.02 4.56 -2.31
N PHE A 104 0.89 4.62 -1.30
CA PHE A 104 1.78 5.75 -1.10
C PHE A 104 2.74 5.95 -2.28
N ALA A 105 3.35 4.87 -2.77
CA ALA A 105 4.21 4.89 -3.94
C ALA A 105 3.46 5.34 -5.20
N GLY A 106 2.24 4.84 -5.43
CA GLY A 106 1.38 5.26 -6.53
C GLY A 106 1.01 6.74 -6.46
N ASN A 107 0.73 7.25 -5.26
CA ASN A 107 0.48 8.66 -5.03
C ASN A 107 1.72 9.52 -5.35
N TRP A 108 2.91 9.08 -4.92
CA TRP A 108 4.16 9.75 -5.27
C TRP A 108 4.37 9.77 -6.78
N ILE A 109 4.22 8.64 -7.48
CA ILE A 109 4.33 8.55 -8.95
C ILE A 109 3.37 9.54 -9.62
N ALA A 110 2.10 9.56 -9.21
CA ALA A 110 1.09 10.43 -9.79
C ALA A 110 1.36 11.92 -9.57
N ASN A 111 2.01 12.31 -8.46
CA ASN A 111 2.39 13.68 -8.18
C ASN A 111 3.65 14.11 -8.95
N ASP A 112 4.68 13.28 -8.87
CA ASP A 112 5.97 13.53 -9.54
C ASP A 112 5.81 13.59 -11.06
N ALA A 113 4.98 12.71 -11.63
CA ALA A 113 4.65 12.71 -13.04
C ALA A 113 3.97 14.02 -13.51
N GLN A 114 3.19 14.67 -12.65
CA GLN A 114 2.61 15.97 -12.96
C GLN A 114 3.68 17.07 -12.96
N THR A 115 4.61 17.02 -12.03
CA THR A 115 5.72 17.97 -11.91
C THR A 115 6.60 17.96 -13.18
N PHE A 116 6.95 16.76 -13.65
CA PHE A 116 7.81 16.61 -14.84
C PHE A 116 7.04 16.45 -16.16
N SER A 117 5.71 16.62 -16.14
CA SER A 117 4.86 16.49 -17.33
C SER A 117 5.04 15.17 -18.09
N VAL A 118 5.21 14.06 -17.34
CA VAL A 118 5.37 12.73 -17.92
C VAL A 118 4.11 12.34 -18.69
N SER A 119 4.27 11.75 -19.88
CA SER A 119 3.16 11.35 -20.73
C SER A 119 2.27 10.31 -20.04
N LYS A 120 0.94 10.50 -20.14
CA LYS A 120 -0.06 9.66 -19.46
C LYS A 120 0.13 8.15 -19.62
N PRO A 121 0.42 7.59 -20.84
CA PRO A 121 0.57 6.14 -20.96
C PRO A 121 1.67 5.56 -20.06
N PHE A 122 2.80 6.24 -19.95
CA PHE A 122 3.91 5.80 -19.09
C PHE A 122 3.53 5.84 -17.61
N VAL A 123 2.79 6.86 -17.19
CA VAL A 123 2.29 6.96 -15.82
C VAL A 123 1.30 5.82 -15.52
N ILE A 124 0.37 5.55 -16.44
CA ILE A 124 -0.64 4.49 -16.29
C ILE A 124 0.03 3.12 -16.15
N ILE A 125 0.98 2.79 -17.04
CA ILE A 125 1.71 1.52 -16.97
C ILE A 125 2.46 1.40 -15.64
N SER A 126 3.15 2.46 -15.22
CA SER A 126 3.88 2.46 -13.94
C SER A 126 2.93 2.27 -12.75
N LEU A 127 1.79 2.95 -12.73
CA LEU A 127 0.79 2.82 -11.66
C LEU A 127 0.18 1.41 -11.60
N ILE A 128 -0.17 0.84 -12.75
CA ILE A 128 -0.70 -0.54 -12.82
C ILE A 128 0.36 -1.53 -12.32
N THR A 129 1.60 -1.39 -12.78
CA THR A 129 2.69 -2.25 -12.33
C THR A 129 2.95 -2.10 -10.83
N THR A 130 2.90 -0.85 -10.30
CA THR A 130 3.04 -0.60 -8.86
C THR A 130 1.91 -1.23 -8.06
N TYR A 131 0.67 -1.19 -8.55
CA TYR A 131 -0.46 -1.84 -7.88
C TYR A 131 -0.22 -3.33 -7.65
N PHE A 132 0.28 -4.05 -8.66
CA PHE A 132 0.47 -5.50 -8.57
C PHE A 132 1.78 -5.91 -7.90
N THR A 133 2.86 -5.18 -8.12
CA THR A 133 4.21 -5.63 -7.75
C THR A 133 4.98 -4.66 -6.84
N GLY A 134 4.47 -3.44 -6.65
CA GLY A 134 5.14 -2.40 -5.85
C GLY A 134 6.50 -1.97 -6.43
N PRO A 135 7.59 -2.63 -6.04
CA PRO A 135 8.96 -2.23 -6.40
C PRO A 135 9.22 -2.14 -7.90
N LEU A 136 8.69 -3.08 -8.70
CA LEU A 136 8.91 -3.06 -10.15
C LEU A 136 8.27 -1.82 -10.81
N GLY A 137 7.09 -1.42 -10.35
CA GLY A 137 6.43 -0.21 -10.85
C GLY A 137 7.20 1.05 -10.51
N LEU A 138 7.79 1.11 -9.31
CA LEU A 138 8.66 2.22 -8.90
C LEU A 138 9.92 2.30 -9.77
N VAL A 139 10.59 1.17 -10.01
CA VAL A 139 11.78 1.12 -10.88
C VAL A 139 11.41 1.54 -12.30
N LEU A 140 10.31 1.01 -12.85
CA LEU A 140 9.83 1.37 -14.17
C LEU A 140 9.56 2.88 -14.28
N TYR A 141 8.84 3.44 -13.31
CA TYR A 141 8.57 4.86 -13.27
C TYR A 141 9.86 5.68 -13.15
N TRP A 142 10.81 5.27 -12.31
CA TRP A 142 12.07 5.96 -12.12
C TRP A 142 12.90 5.99 -13.41
N LEU A 143 12.97 4.90 -14.16
CA LEU A 143 13.60 4.88 -15.48
C LEU A 143 12.95 5.86 -16.45
N ILE A 144 11.61 5.87 -16.52
CA ILE A 144 10.87 6.82 -17.35
C ILE A 144 11.17 8.27 -16.91
N ARG A 145 11.13 8.53 -15.61
CA ARG A 145 11.37 9.83 -15.01
C ARG A 145 12.72 10.44 -15.42
N ILE A 146 13.79 9.65 -15.49
CA ILE A 146 15.12 10.12 -15.88
C ILE A 146 15.08 10.79 -17.27
N PHE A 147 14.34 10.23 -18.22
CA PHE A 147 14.22 10.81 -19.56
C PHE A 147 13.47 12.15 -19.58
N TYR A 148 12.52 12.34 -18.67
CA TYR A 148 11.73 13.57 -18.58
C TYR A 148 12.37 14.64 -17.70
N SER A 149 12.88 14.26 -16.54
CA SER A 149 13.50 15.19 -15.60
C SER A 149 14.94 15.55 -15.93
N LYS A 150 15.64 14.70 -16.69
CA LYS A 150 17.08 14.77 -16.95
C LYS A 150 17.93 14.74 -15.65
N LYS A 151 17.36 14.26 -14.56
CA LYS A 151 17.97 14.16 -13.23
C LYS A 151 17.82 12.75 -12.70
N ILE A 152 18.84 12.26 -12.01
CA ILE A 152 18.85 10.93 -11.38
C ILE A 152 18.28 11.01 -9.95
N ASN A 153 18.48 12.14 -9.27
CA ASN A 153 18.09 12.32 -7.88
C ASN A 153 16.57 12.42 -7.72
N TYR A 154 16.06 11.93 -6.58
CA TYR A 154 14.64 12.03 -6.21
C TYR A 154 14.23 13.46 -5.87
N TYR A 155 15.15 14.26 -5.34
CA TYR A 155 14.95 15.66 -4.94
C TYR A 155 15.87 16.57 -5.76
N ASP A 156 15.40 17.81 -5.96
CA ASP A 156 16.17 18.87 -6.60
C ASP A 156 17.19 19.50 -5.67
#